data_edff7bde9cc563e524ba21a428e15b80
#
_entry.id   edff7bde9cc563e524ba21a428e15b80
#
_cell.length_a   1.000
_cell.length_b   1.000
_cell.length_c   1.000
_cell.angle_alpha   90.00
_cell.angle_beta   90.00
_cell.angle_gamma   90.00
#
_symmetry.space_group_name_H-M   'P 1'
#
loop_
_entity.id
_entity.type
_entity.pdbx_description
1 polymer ?
#
loop_
_entity_poly.entity_id
_entity_poly.type
_entity_poly.pdbx_seq_one_letter_code
_entity_poly.pdbx_strand_id
1 'polypeptide(L)'
;MPRELTLWTPVGSGRLSERQASEDGESVGHCPSCQRLFMVLLLKGVPFTLTTVDTRRALDVLKDFAPGSQMPILLYDGDVKTDTLQIEEFLEATLRPPDFPSLAPRYRESITAGNDIFHKFSAFIKNPVPTQDNALYQQLLRALTRLDSYLRAPLDHELAQEPQLRESRRRFLDGDQFTLADCSLLPKLHIVDTVCAHFRQMPIPEELCGVRRYLDSALQEKEFKYTCPHSAEILAAYQPAVHPR
;
A
#
# COMPACT_ATOMS: atom_id res chain seq x y z
N MET A 1 -19.52 9.60 24.18
CA MET A 1 -18.41 8.67 24.41
C MET A 1 -17.55 8.64 23.16
N PRO A 2 -16.22 8.54 23.24
CA PRO A 2 -15.41 8.33 22.05
C PRO A 2 -15.86 7.01 21.41
N ARG A 3 -16.10 7.04 20.10
CA ARG A 3 -16.50 5.85 19.34
C ARG A 3 -15.32 4.90 19.25
N GLU A 4 -15.56 3.62 19.53
CA GLU A 4 -14.49 2.62 19.50
C GLU A 4 -14.22 2.21 18.04
N LEU A 5 -12.97 2.32 17.63
CA LEU A 5 -12.52 1.98 16.29
C LEU A 5 -11.38 0.97 16.38
N THR A 6 -11.57 -0.20 15.78
CA THR A 6 -10.58 -1.28 15.77
C THR A 6 -10.30 -1.74 14.35
N LEU A 7 -9.03 -1.77 13.95
CA LEU A 7 -8.58 -2.32 12.68
C LEU A 7 -7.94 -3.70 12.91
N TRP A 8 -8.45 -4.72 12.23
CA TRP A 8 -7.91 -6.06 12.25
C TRP A 8 -7.07 -6.32 11.00
N THR A 9 -5.84 -6.79 11.20
CA THR A 9 -4.87 -7.08 10.14
C THR A 9 -4.25 -8.46 10.35
N PRO A 10 -3.77 -9.15 9.29
CA PRO A 10 -3.05 -10.40 9.48
C PRO A 10 -1.71 -10.17 10.17
N VAL A 11 -1.32 -11.10 11.02
CA VAL A 11 0.04 -11.21 11.56
C VAL A 11 0.99 -11.55 10.41
N GLY A 12 2.23 -11.08 10.47
CA GLY A 12 3.29 -11.46 9.56
C GLY A 12 3.46 -12.98 9.47
N SER A 13 3.67 -13.50 8.26
CA SER A 13 3.77 -14.95 7.99
C SER A 13 5.14 -15.54 8.30
N GLY A 14 5.99 -14.84 9.02
CA GLY A 14 7.38 -15.21 9.24
C GLY A 14 7.52 -16.53 10.01
N ARG A 15 7.94 -17.58 9.30
CA ARG A 15 8.82 -18.60 9.88
C ARG A 15 10.22 -17.98 10.05
N LEU A 16 10.32 -16.89 10.75
CA LEU A 16 11.58 -16.51 11.34
C LEU A 16 11.85 -17.51 12.47
N SER A 17 13.07 -18.08 12.44
CA SER A 17 13.55 -18.97 13.49
C SER A 17 13.00 -18.55 14.84
N GLU A 18 12.54 -19.50 15.63
CA GLU A 18 11.81 -19.42 16.91
C GLU A 18 12.28 -18.36 17.94
N ARG A 19 13.26 -17.54 17.61
CA ARG A 19 13.89 -16.54 18.49
C ARG A 19 13.51 -15.08 18.21
N GLN A 20 12.83 -14.74 17.12
CA GLN A 20 12.47 -13.33 16.82
C GLN A 20 10.97 -13.07 16.64
N ALA A 21 10.16 -14.10 16.48
CA ALA A 21 8.70 -13.97 16.37
C ALA A 21 7.99 -13.98 17.74
N SER A 22 8.71 -14.06 18.84
CA SER A 22 8.13 -14.34 20.16
C SER A 22 8.08 -13.14 21.10
N GLU A 23 8.58 -11.96 20.76
CA GLU A 23 8.70 -10.90 21.75
C GLU A 23 7.61 -9.84 21.73
N ASP A 24 6.83 -9.65 20.66
CA ASP A 24 5.79 -8.61 20.71
C ASP A 24 4.47 -8.89 19.99
N GLY A 25 4.36 -9.90 19.11
CA GLY A 25 3.10 -10.18 18.40
C GLY A 25 2.57 -9.02 17.52
N GLU A 26 3.36 -7.97 17.32
CA GLU A 26 2.95 -6.68 16.78
C GLU A 26 3.36 -6.46 15.31
N SER A 27 4.06 -7.40 14.68
CA SER A 27 4.46 -7.19 13.29
C SER A 27 3.27 -7.26 12.35
N VAL A 28 2.99 -6.16 11.67
CA VAL A 28 1.97 -6.07 10.63
C VAL A 28 2.39 -6.93 9.44
N GLY A 29 1.50 -7.80 8.97
CA GLY A 29 1.75 -8.65 7.80
C GLY A 29 1.89 -7.84 6.50
N HIS A 30 2.39 -8.49 5.46
CA HIS A 30 2.69 -7.91 4.14
C HIS A 30 1.46 -7.50 3.29
N CYS A 31 0.27 -7.46 3.87
CA CYS A 31 -0.97 -7.16 3.15
C CYS A 31 -1.06 -5.68 2.76
N PRO A 32 -1.01 -5.31 1.46
CA PRO A 32 -1.05 -3.91 1.04
C PRO A 32 -2.39 -3.23 1.33
N SER A 33 -3.50 -3.99 1.35
CA SER A 33 -4.82 -3.44 1.69
C SER A 33 -4.93 -3.12 3.19
N CYS A 34 -4.28 -3.91 4.04
CA CYS A 34 -4.23 -3.63 5.47
C CYS A 34 -3.35 -2.41 5.76
N GLN A 35 -2.17 -2.32 5.13
CA GLN A 35 -1.30 -1.15 5.22
C GLN A 35 -2.02 0.11 4.74
N ARG A 36 -2.77 0.03 3.64
CA ARG A 36 -3.58 1.12 3.09
C ARG A 36 -4.52 1.70 4.15
N LEU A 37 -5.35 0.87 4.80
CA LEU A 37 -6.29 1.34 5.82
C LEU A 37 -5.59 1.83 7.09
N PHE A 38 -4.48 1.20 7.47
CA PHE A 38 -3.67 1.66 8.59
C PHE A 38 -3.12 3.08 8.32
N MET A 39 -2.61 3.35 7.12
CA MET A 39 -2.21 4.71 6.71
C MET A 39 -3.38 5.69 6.78
N VAL A 40 -4.56 5.31 6.27
CA VAL A 40 -5.75 6.17 6.30
C VAL A 40 -6.11 6.57 7.73
N LEU A 41 -6.12 5.62 8.67
CA LEU A 41 -6.45 5.91 10.07
C LEU A 41 -5.41 6.83 10.74
N LEU A 42 -4.12 6.64 10.47
CA LEU A 42 -3.07 7.55 10.96
C LEU A 42 -3.21 8.95 10.37
N LEU A 43 -3.47 9.06 9.06
CA LEU A 43 -3.67 10.34 8.38
C LEU A 43 -4.93 11.08 8.87
N LYS A 44 -5.98 10.35 9.24
CA LYS A 44 -7.18 10.91 9.87
C LYS A 44 -6.92 11.41 11.31
N GLY A 45 -5.85 10.96 11.95
CA GLY A 45 -5.49 11.36 13.31
C GLY A 45 -6.48 10.89 14.38
N VAL A 46 -7.21 9.80 14.11
CA VAL A 46 -8.18 9.23 15.06
C VAL A 46 -7.52 8.19 15.96
N PRO A 47 -7.92 8.10 17.24
CA PRO A 47 -7.54 6.98 18.08
C PRO A 47 -8.19 5.69 17.56
N PHE A 48 -7.41 4.62 17.46
CA PHE A 48 -7.91 3.29 17.09
C PHE A 48 -7.07 2.19 17.75
N THR A 49 -7.65 1.01 17.88
CA THR A 49 -6.95 -0.20 18.30
C THR A 49 -6.52 -0.99 17.07
N LEU A 50 -5.25 -1.35 16.98
CA LEU A 50 -4.76 -2.27 15.97
C LEU A 50 -4.74 -3.68 16.55
N THR A 51 -5.43 -4.63 15.92
CA THR A 51 -5.45 -6.03 16.32
C THR A 51 -4.85 -6.88 15.20
N THR A 52 -3.76 -7.55 15.48
CA THR A 52 -3.14 -8.52 14.56
C THR A 52 -3.76 -9.90 14.76
N VAL A 53 -4.06 -10.60 13.67
CA VAL A 53 -4.76 -11.88 13.68
C VAL A 53 -3.95 -12.92 12.91
N ASP A 54 -3.63 -14.03 13.56
CA ASP A 54 -3.11 -15.21 12.88
C ASP A 54 -4.24 -15.88 12.07
N THR A 55 -4.27 -15.60 10.78
CA THR A 55 -5.30 -16.10 9.86
C THR A 55 -5.34 -17.63 9.76
N ARG A 56 -4.31 -18.34 10.22
CA ARG A 56 -4.27 -19.80 10.25
C ARG A 56 -4.97 -20.37 11.48
N ARG A 57 -4.94 -19.64 12.62
CA ARG A 57 -5.49 -20.08 13.90
C ARG A 57 -6.84 -19.44 14.22
N ALA A 58 -7.09 -18.25 13.70
CA ALA A 58 -8.29 -17.47 14.04
C ALA A 58 -9.47 -17.71 13.10
N LEU A 59 -9.40 -18.72 12.21
CA LEU A 59 -10.52 -19.07 11.32
C LEU A 59 -11.84 -19.28 12.08
N ASP A 60 -11.79 -19.79 13.31
CA ASP A 60 -12.97 -20.03 14.10
C ASP A 60 -13.56 -18.73 14.66
N VAL A 61 -12.74 -17.84 15.19
CA VAL A 61 -13.18 -16.52 15.68
C VAL A 61 -13.72 -15.66 14.51
N LEU A 62 -13.09 -15.72 13.35
CA LEU A 62 -13.53 -14.99 12.16
C LEU A 62 -14.81 -15.57 11.55
N LYS A 63 -15.07 -16.87 11.67
CA LYS A 63 -16.30 -17.50 11.18
C LYS A 63 -17.55 -17.02 11.91
N ASP A 64 -17.43 -16.78 13.21
CA ASP A 64 -18.55 -16.31 14.03
C ASP A 64 -18.80 -14.81 13.84
N PHE A 65 -17.77 -14.06 13.49
CA PHE A 65 -17.77 -12.61 13.48
C PHE A 65 -17.90 -12.02 12.06
N ALA A 66 -17.19 -12.58 11.10
CA ALA A 66 -17.15 -12.13 9.70
C ALA A 66 -16.93 -13.33 8.76
N PRO A 67 -17.92 -14.23 8.59
CA PRO A 67 -17.77 -15.48 7.85
C PRO A 67 -17.37 -15.21 6.39
N GLY A 68 -16.28 -15.83 5.94
CA GLY A 68 -15.78 -15.71 4.56
C GLY A 68 -15.08 -14.39 4.23
N SER A 69 -14.92 -13.49 5.20
CA SER A 69 -14.30 -12.19 4.97
C SER A 69 -12.78 -12.30 4.86
N GLN A 70 -12.22 -11.43 4.02
CA GLN A 70 -10.79 -11.23 3.90
C GLN A 70 -10.36 -10.03 4.73
N MET A 71 -9.11 -10.05 5.24
CA MET A 71 -8.50 -8.88 5.86
C MET A 71 -8.26 -7.78 4.82
N PRO A 72 -8.36 -6.51 5.19
CA PRO A 72 -8.61 -5.96 6.53
C PRO A 72 -10.08 -5.98 6.96
N ILE A 73 -10.33 -5.97 8.27
CA ILE A 73 -11.65 -5.82 8.86
C ILE A 73 -11.64 -4.59 9.77
N LEU A 74 -12.62 -3.71 9.60
CA LEU A 74 -12.84 -2.56 10.47
C LEU A 74 -14.06 -2.77 11.34
N LEU A 75 -13.88 -2.58 12.64
CA LEU A 75 -14.96 -2.46 13.61
C LEU A 75 -15.16 -0.99 13.96
N TYR A 76 -16.40 -0.55 13.93
CA TYR A 76 -16.78 0.79 14.32
C TYR A 76 -18.07 0.75 15.15
N ASP A 77 -17.98 1.05 16.43
CA ASP A 77 -19.10 0.98 17.39
C ASP A 77 -19.84 -0.39 17.33
N GLY A 78 -19.11 -1.49 17.11
CA GLY A 78 -19.66 -2.84 16.97
C GLY A 78 -20.07 -3.25 15.56
N ASP A 79 -20.13 -2.32 14.60
CA ASP A 79 -20.42 -2.63 13.20
C ASP A 79 -19.16 -3.14 12.48
N VAL A 80 -19.28 -4.25 11.79
CA VAL A 80 -18.21 -4.90 11.03
C VAL A 80 -18.24 -4.47 9.58
N LYS A 81 -17.08 -4.03 9.06
CA LYS A 81 -16.87 -3.70 7.66
C LYS A 81 -15.66 -4.46 7.11
N THR A 82 -15.82 -5.08 5.95
CA THR A 82 -14.85 -6.05 5.41
C THR A 82 -14.33 -5.72 4.00
N ASP A 83 -15.00 -4.88 3.26
CA ASP A 83 -14.53 -4.41 1.95
C ASP A 83 -13.69 -3.14 2.08
N THR A 84 -12.46 -3.16 1.56
CA THR A 84 -11.50 -2.06 1.70
C THR A 84 -12.03 -0.73 1.12
N LEU A 85 -12.73 -0.76 -0.02
CA LEU A 85 -13.26 0.45 -0.65
C LEU A 85 -14.44 0.99 0.14
N GLN A 86 -15.35 0.13 0.58
CA GLN A 86 -16.47 0.51 1.44
C GLN A 86 -16.00 1.06 2.79
N ILE A 87 -14.91 0.49 3.35
CA ILE A 87 -14.28 1.01 4.57
C ILE A 87 -13.76 2.44 4.33
N GLU A 88 -13.08 2.69 3.22
CA GLU A 88 -12.57 4.04 2.91
C GLU A 88 -13.69 5.05 2.69
N GLU A 89 -14.70 4.70 1.91
CA GLU A 89 -15.89 5.55 1.70
C GLU A 89 -16.56 5.88 3.03
N PHE A 90 -16.72 4.89 3.90
CA PHE A 90 -17.26 5.06 5.23
C PHE A 90 -16.41 5.99 6.11
N LEU A 91 -15.07 5.82 6.10
CA LEU A 91 -14.16 6.66 6.86
C LEU A 91 -14.17 8.11 6.35
N GLU A 92 -14.18 8.33 5.03
CA GLU A 92 -14.30 9.67 4.44
C GLU A 92 -15.63 10.34 4.77
N ALA A 93 -16.75 9.59 4.75
CA ALA A 93 -18.06 10.11 5.08
C ALA A 93 -18.24 10.43 6.57
N THR A 94 -17.63 9.62 7.44
CA THR A 94 -17.79 9.73 8.90
C THR A 94 -16.76 10.68 9.52
N LEU A 95 -15.50 10.59 9.06
CA LEU A 95 -14.37 11.40 9.54
C LEU A 95 -14.05 12.49 8.52
N ARG A 96 -14.89 13.52 8.48
CA ARG A 96 -14.84 14.60 7.48
C ARG A 96 -14.48 15.95 8.09
N PRO A 97 -14.08 16.93 7.26
CA PRO A 97 -13.89 18.31 7.71
C PRO A 97 -15.15 18.89 8.38
N PRO A 98 -15.01 19.83 9.34
CA PRO A 98 -13.75 20.45 9.75
C PRO A 98 -12.94 19.65 10.77
N ASP A 99 -13.52 18.62 11.39
CA ASP A 99 -12.89 17.89 12.52
C ASP A 99 -11.74 16.99 12.07
N PHE A 100 -11.83 16.44 10.84
CA PHE A 100 -10.84 15.55 10.28
C PHE A 100 -10.44 15.94 8.86
N PRO A 101 -9.18 15.71 8.44
CA PRO A 101 -8.74 16.04 7.08
C PRO A 101 -9.47 15.19 6.03
N SER A 102 -9.81 15.79 4.89
CA SER A 102 -10.19 15.03 3.70
C SER A 102 -8.94 14.43 3.06
N LEU A 103 -8.99 13.16 2.72
CA LEU A 103 -7.94 12.45 1.99
C LEU A 103 -8.32 12.20 0.52
N ALA A 104 -9.47 12.73 0.08
CA ALA A 104 -9.93 12.59 -1.29
C ALA A 104 -8.96 13.27 -2.26
N PRO A 105 -8.48 12.60 -3.31
CA PRO A 105 -7.66 13.22 -4.34
C PRO A 105 -8.46 14.28 -5.11
N ARG A 106 -7.77 15.34 -5.51
CA ARG A 106 -8.34 16.43 -6.32
C ARG A 106 -8.58 15.99 -7.77
N TYR A 107 -7.66 15.16 -8.29
CA TYR A 107 -7.69 14.74 -9.68
C TYR A 107 -8.03 13.26 -9.80
N ARG A 108 -8.91 12.94 -10.76
CA ARG A 108 -9.27 11.55 -11.07
C ARG A 108 -8.08 10.74 -11.56
N GLU A 109 -7.18 11.37 -12.29
CA GLU A 109 -5.95 10.80 -12.82
C GLU A 109 -5.04 10.29 -11.69
N SER A 110 -4.99 10.98 -10.55
CA SER A 110 -4.26 10.55 -9.36
C SER A 110 -4.75 9.18 -8.85
N ILE A 111 -6.06 8.93 -8.92
CA ILE A 111 -6.67 7.67 -8.47
C ILE A 111 -6.27 6.50 -9.39
N THR A 112 -6.10 6.76 -10.68
CA THR A 112 -5.84 5.74 -11.70
C THR A 112 -4.36 5.55 -12.00
N ALA A 113 -3.50 6.49 -11.60
CA ALA A 113 -2.06 6.42 -11.84
C ALA A 113 -1.46 5.13 -11.22
N GLY A 114 -0.79 4.35 -12.04
CA GLY A 114 -0.11 3.12 -11.63
C GLY A 114 -0.99 1.93 -11.28
N ASN A 115 -2.31 1.97 -11.53
CA ASN A 115 -3.26 0.90 -11.16
C ASN A 115 -2.90 -0.48 -11.72
N ASP A 116 -2.24 -0.57 -12.86
CA ASP A 116 -1.86 -1.82 -13.49
C ASP A 116 -0.48 -2.36 -13.07
N ILE A 117 0.31 -1.58 -12.33
CA ILE A 117 1.68 -1.96 -11.93
C ILE A 117 1.67 -3.26 -11.12
N PHE A 118 0.82 -3.37 -10.11
CA PHE A 118 0.81 -4.53 -9.23
C PHE A 118 0.34 -5.81 -9.95
N HIS A 119 -0.54 -5.68 -10.92
CA HIS A 119 -0.95 -6.80 -11.79
C HIS A 119 0.21 -7.25 -12.69
N LYS A 120 0.92 -6.31 -13.34
CA LYS A 120 2.09 -6.62 -14.17
C LYS A 120 3.23 -7.22 -13.35
N PHE A 121 3.46 -6.69 -12.16
CA PHE A 121 4.40 -7.27 -11.20
C PHE A 121 4.03 -8.70 -10.83
N SER A 122 2.78 -8.97 -10.49
CA SER A 122 2.33 -10.33 -10.13
C SER A 122 2.52 -11.32 -11.27
N ALA A 123 2.25 -10.92 -12.51
CA ALA A 123 2.49 -11.73 -13.68
C ALA A 123 3.99 -12.03 -13.90
N PHE A 124 4.86 -11.04 -13.67
CA PHE A 124 6.30 -11.19 -13.81
C PHE A 124 6.92 -12.06 -12.71
N ILE A 125 6.61 -11.75 -11.44
CA ILE A 125 7.28 -12.40 -10.31
C ILE A 125 6.89 -13.87 -10.14
N LYS A 126 5.63 -14.20 -10.46
CA LYS A 126 5.06 -15.55 -10.36
C LYS A 126 5.21 -16.37 -11.65
N ASN A 127 5.87 -15.83 -12.67
CA ASN A 127 6.03 -16.52 -13.94
C ASN A 127 6.88 -17.80 -13.80
N PRO A 128 6.35 -18.99 -14.19
CA PRO A 128 7.10 -20.24 -14.15
C PRO A 128 7.95 -20.46 -15.41
N VAL A 129 7.78 -19.66 -16.48
CA VAL A 129 8.39 -19.87 -17.79
C VAL A 129 9.50 -18.85 -18.07
N PRO A 130 10.79 -19.20 -17.86
CA PRO A 130 11.90 -18.25 -17.96
C PRO A 130 11.98 -17.48 -19.29
N THR A 131 11.57 -18.10 -20.40
CA THR A 131 11.60 -17.46 -21.73
C THR A 131 10.63 -16.27 -21.88
N GLN A 132 9.61 -16.19 -21.02
CA GLN A 132 8.63 -15.09 -21.03
C GLN A 132 9.03 -13.92 -20.12
N ASP A 133 10.04 -14.08 -19.29
CA ASP A 133 10.41 -13.11 -18.27
C ASP A 133 10.72 -11.74 -18.82
N ASN A 134 11.51 -11.68 -19.87
CA ASN A 134 11.86 -10.39 -20.46
C ASN A 134 10.61 -9.67 -20.98
N ALA A 135 9.68 -10.37 -21.60
CA ALA A 135 8.44 -9.77 -22.10
C ALA A 135 7.56 -9.25 -20.95
N LEU A 136 7.45 -9.99 -19.84
CA LEU A 136 6.69 -9.61 -18.66
C LEU A 136 7.35 -8.45 -17.92
N TYR A 137 8.68 -8.47 -17.78
CA TYR A 137 9.43 -7.35 -17.21
C TYR A 137 9.25 -6.06 -18.03
N GLN A 138 9.31 -6.14 -19.37
CA GLN A 138 9.07 -4.99 -20.22
C GLN A 138 7.65 -4.43 -20.08
N GLN A 139 6.66 -5.27 -19.77
CA GLN A 139 5.30 -4.79 -19.47
C GLN A 139 5.25 -4.05 -18.13
N LEU A 140 5.92 -4.56 -17.10
CA LEU A 140 6.05 -3.90 -15.81
C LEU A 140 6.79 -2.57 -15.95
N LEU A 141 7.92 -2.56 -16.65
CA LEU A 141 8.73 -1.36 -16.89
C LEU A 141 7.92 -0.26 -17.60
N ARG A 142 7.13 -0.63 -18.63
CA ARG A 142 6.24 0.33 -19.31
C ARG A 142 5.18 0.92 -18.36
N ALA A 143 4.64 0.12 -17.44
CA ALA A 143 3.69 0.62 -16.45
C ALA A 143 4.36 1.59 -15.45
N LEU A 144 5.57 1.28 -14.99
CA LEU A 144 6.37 2.16 -14.15
C LEU A 144 6.75 3.46 -14.88
N THR A 145 7.13 3.39 -16.16
CA THR A 145 7.44 4.57 -16.98
C THR A 145 6.21 5.49 -17.14
N ARG A 146 5.01 4.94 -17.29
CA ARG A 146 3.79 5.77 -17.32
C ARG A 146 3.55 6.48 -15.99
N LEU A 147 3.78 5.79 -14.88
CA LEU A 147 3.70 6.41 -13.55
C LEU A 147 4.75 7.50 -13.39
N ASP A 148 5.99 7.26 -13.82
CA ASP A 148 7.07 8.26 -13.81
C ASP A 148 6.67 9.51 -14.60
N SER A 149 6.17 9.33 -15.82
CA SER A 149 5.70 10.42 -16.65
C SER A 149 4.58 11.21 -15.99
N TYR A 150 3.63 10.53 -15.33
CA TYR A 150 2.56 11.18 -14.59
C TYR A 150 3.12 12.03 -13.42
N LEU A 151 4.02 11.48 -12.61
CA LEU A 151 4.61 12.17 -11.46
C LEU A 151 5.49 13.37 -11.86
N ARG A 152 6.01 13.39 -13.07
CA ARG A 152 6.84 14.48 -13.62
C ARG A 152 6.02 15.53 -14.36
N ALA A 153 4.86 15.17 -14.89
CA ALA A 153 3.97 16.13 -15.55
C ALA A 153 3.36 17.08 -14.52
N PRO A 154 3.42 18.42 -14.73
CA PRO A 154 2.74 19.35 -13.84
C PRO A 154 1.23 19.17 -13.83
N LEU A 155 0.62 19.32 -12.65
CA LEU A 155 -0.84 19.34 -12.47
C LEU A 155 -1.39 20.76 -12.68
N ASP A 156 -2.69 20.86 -12.97
CA ASP A 156 -3.35 22.17 -13.26
C ASP A 156 -3.13 23.20 -12.16
N HIS A 157 -3.15 22.79 -10.89
CA HIS A 157 -2.94 23.73 -9.78
C HIS A 157 -1.49 24.23 -9.68
N GLU A 158 -0.51 23.39 -10.09
CA GLU A 158 0.90 23.80 -10.18
C GLU A 158 1.08 24.81 -11.32
N LEU A 159 0.47 24.55 -12.49
CA LEU A 159 0.49 25.45 -13.64
C LEU A 159 -0.26 26.76 -13.39
N ALA A 160 -1.28 26.75 -12.54
CA ALA A 160 -1.98 27.97 -12.13
C ALA A 160 -1.09 28.87 -11.27
N GLN A 161 -0.18 28.29 -10.50
CA GLN A 161 0.80 29.03 -9.68
C GLN A 161 2.04 29.42 -10.48
N GLU A 162 2.54 28.51 -11.31
CA GLU A 162 3.73 28.68 -12.14
C GLU A 162 3.46 28.24 -13.58
N PRO A 163 2.95 29.13 -14.45
CA PRO A 163 2.54 28.78 -15.83
C PRO A 163 3.70 28.27 -16.72
N GLN A 164 4.95 28.53 -16.33
CA GLN A 164 6.13 28.10 -17.07
C GLN A 164 6.74 26.81 -16.54
N LEU A 165 6.11 26.17 -15.54
CA LEU A 165 6.62 24.94 -14.95
C LEU A 165 6.63 23.82 -16.01
N ARG A 166 7.82 23.29 -16.29
CA ARG A 166 8.00 22.22 -17.27
C ARG A 166 7.94 20.84 -16.67
N GLU A 167 8.33 20.71 -15.39
CA GLU A 167 8.39 19.45 -14.68
C GLU A 167 7.97 19.65 -13.23
N SER A 168 7.03 18.83 -12.79
CA SER A 168 6.55 18.83 -11.42
C SER A 168 7.59 18.28 -10.46
N ARG A 169 7.65 18.89 -9.27
CA ARG A 169 8.49 18.41 -8.16
C ARG A 169 7.66 17.92 -6.99
N ARG A 170 6.34 17.72 -7.20
CA ARG A 170 5.44 17.26 -6.14
C ARG A 170 5.92 15.94 -5.54
N ARG A 171 5.62 15.76 -4.29
CA ARG A 171 6.06 14.60 -3.50
C ARG A 171 5.17 13.39 -3.74
N PHE A 172 3.85 13.60 -3.95
CA PHE A 172 2.83 12.56 -4.04
C PHE A 172 1.99 12.70 -5.31
N LEU A 173 1.05 11.77 -5.51
CA LEU A 173 0.27 11.69 -6.75
C LEU A 173 -0.55 12.96 -7.05
N ASP A 174 -1.08 13.61 -6.01
CA ASP A 174 -2.00 14.73 -6.13
C ASP A 174 -1.41 16.08 -5.66
N GLY A 175 -0.16 16.09 -5.22
CA GLY A 175 0.56 17.25 -4.68
C GLY A 175 1.56 16.88 -3.60
N ASP A 176 1.66 17.70 -2.55
CA ASP A 176 2.63 17.50 -1.46
C ASP A 176 2.02 16.89 -0.18
N GLN A 177 0.77 16.50 -0.23
CA GLN A 177 0.05 15.83 0.85
C GLN A 177 -0.41 14.45 0.41
N PHE A 178 -0.41 13.48 1.33
CA PHE A 178 -1.00 12.17 1.07
C PHE A 178 -2.50 12.25 0.80
N THR A 179 -2.94 11.44 -0.15
CA THR A 179 -4.34 11.19 -0.46
C THR A 179 -4.65 9.69 -0.42
N LEU A 180 -5.91 9.31 -0.57
CA LEU A 180 -6.32 7.90 -0.71
C LEU A 180 -5.64 7.20 -1.91
N ALA A 181 -5.30 7.97 -2.96
CA ALA A 181 -4.57 7.45 -4.11
C ALA A 181 -3.18 6.93 -3.70
N ASP A 182 -2.46 7.69 -2.88
CA ASP A 182 -1.14 7.32 -2.35
C ASP A 182 -1.24 6.13 -1.40
N CYS A 183 -2.22 6.13 -0.50
CA CYS A 183 -2.47 5.00 0.40
C CYS A 183 -2.75 3.70 -0.37
N SER A 184 -3.35 3.80 -1.56
CA SER A 184 -3.62 2.64 -2.44
C SER A 184 -2.38 2.16 -3.19
N LEU A 185 -1.54 3.06 -3.68
CA LEU A 185 -0.43 2.72 -4.59
C LEU A 185 0.88 2.41 -3.85
N LEU A 186 1.24 3.23 -2.86
CA LEU A 186 2.55 3.14 -2.18
C LEU A 186 2.84 1.78 -1.54
N PRO A 187 1.91 1.13 -0.81
CA PRO A 187 2.14 -0.20 -0.27
C PRO A 187 2.49 -1.23 -1.35
N LYS A 188 1.80 -1.16 -2.47
CA LYS A 188 2.02 -2.05 -3.62
C LYS A 188 3.36 -1.78 -4.30
N LEU A 189 3.70 -0.50 -4.48
CA LEU A 189 4.94 -0.09 -5.14
C LEU A 189 6.16 -0.45 -4.29
N HIS A 190 6.07 -0.33 -2.97
CA HIS A 190 7.10 -0.76 -2.04
C HIS A 190 7.35 -2.28 -2.12
N ILE A 191 6.28 -3.08 -2.20
CA ILE A 191 6.39 -4.53 -2.44
C ILE A 191 7.08 -4.81 -3.78
N VAL A 192 6.69 -4.11 -4.85
CA VAL A 192 7.29 -4.27 -6.20
C VAL A 192 8.80 -4.05 -6.15
N ASP A 193 9.25 -2.95 -5.56
CA ASP A 193 10.67 -2.62 -5.47
C ASP A 193 11.43 -3.67 -4.63
N THR A 194 10.94 -3.99 -3.43
CA THR A 194 11.55 -4.96 -2.51
C THR A 194 11.69 -6.36 -3.14
N VAL A 195 10.59 -6.86 -3.73
CA VAL A 195 10.53 -8.24 -4.24
C VAL A 195 11.31 -8.39 -5.55
N CYS A 196 11.19 -7.41 -6.47
CA CYS A 196 11.94 -7.43 -7.72
C CYS A 196 13.45 -7.29 -7.48
N ALA A 197 13.86 -6.42 -6.56
CA ALA A 197 15.27 -6.28 -6.19
C ALA A 197 15.85 -7.59 -5.65
N HIS A 198 15.13 -8.25 -4.74
CA HIS A 198 15.64 -9.46 -4.09
C HIS A 198 15.63 -10.68 -5.01
N PHE A 199 14.48 -11.01 -5.61
CA PHE A 199 14.31 -12.28 -6.34
C PHE A 199 14.73 -12.22 -7.80
N ARG A 200 14.82 -11.03 -8.39
CA ARG A 200 15.10 -10.85 -9.81
C ARG A 200 16.33 -9.97 -10.08
N GLN A 201 16.92 -9.38 -9.06
CA GLN A 201 18.01 -8.39 -9.18
C GLN A 201 17.61 -7.21 -10.10
N MET A 202 16.33 -6.88 -10.11
CA MET A 202 15.72 -5.84 -10.95
C MET A 202 14.88 -4.89 -10.10
N PRO A 203 15.51 -4.02 -9.27
CA PRO A 203 14.79 -2.96 -8.57
C PRO A 203 14.12 -2.01 -9.56
N ILE A 204 13.25 -1.14 -9.08
CA ILE A 204 12.73 -0.04 -9.89
C ILE A 204 13.93 0.80 -10.39
N PRO A 205 14.05 1.03 -11.70
CA PRO A 205 15.21 1.75 -12.27
C PRO A 205 15.39 3.16 -11.69
N GLU A 206 16.64 3.56 -11.48
CA GLU A 206 16.99 4.90 -10.94
C GLU A 206 16.65 6.02 -11.93
N GLU A 207 16.62 5.73 -13.22
CA GLU A 207 16.24 6.66 -14.29
C GLU A 207 14.77 7.10 -14.20
N LEU A 208 13.93 6.33 -13.52
CA LEU A 208 12.54 6.70 -13.21
C LEU A 208 12.52 7.65 -12.01
N CYS A 209 13.07 8.85 -12.21
CA CYS A 209 13.33 9.83 -11.16
C CYS A 209 12.05 10.26 -10.42
N GLY A 210 10.92 10.35 -11.12
CA GLY A 210 9.61 10.66 -10.52
C GLY A 210 9.14 9.57 -9.57
N VAL A 211 9.27 8.29 -9.98
CA VAL A 211 8.90 7.14 -9.13
C VAL A 211 9.84 7.02 -7.93
N ARG A 212 11.14 7.21 -8.12
CA ARG A 212 12.11 7.21 -7.01
C ARG A 212 11.82 8.30 -6.00
N ARG A 213 11.65 9.55 -6.45
CA ARG A 213 11.26 10.68 -5.59
C ARG A 213 9.97 10.36 -4.80
N TYR A 214 8.98 9.75 -5.44
CA TYR A 214 7.71 9.38 -4.83
C TYR A 214 7.90 8.37 -3.69
N LEU A 215 8.66 7.30 -3.92
CA LEU A 215 8.99 6.29 -2.89
C LEU A 215 9.83 6.90 -1.76
N ASP A 216 10.87 7.66 -2.09
CA ASP A 216 11.75 8.30 -1.10
C ASP A 216 10.98 9.30 -0.24
N SER A 217 10.07 10.06 -0.85
CA SER A 217 9.18 10.97 -0.12
C SER A 217 8.28 10.23 0.86
N ALA A 218 7.73 9.09 0.44
CA ALA A 218 6.87 8.27 1.29
C ALA A 218 7.62 7.69 2.49
N LEU A 219 8.86 7.23 2.29
CA LEU A 219 9.70 6.69 3.37
C LEU A 219 10.09 7.72 4.43
N GLN A 220 9.95 9.01 4.14
CA GLN A 220 10.15 10.11 5.09
C GLN A 220 8.91 10.40 5.93
N GLU A 221 7.72 10.02 5.45
CA GLU A 221 6.46 10.24 6.16
C GLU A 221 6.23 9.16 7.21
N LYS A 222 5.90 9.60 8.42
CA LYS A 222 5.68 8.70 9.56
C LYS A 222 4.53 7.72 9.32
N GLU A 223 3.45 8.17 8.67
CA GLU A 223 2.26 7.37 8.39
C GLU A 223 2.57 6.18 7.46
N PHE A 224 3.47 6.38 6.50
CA PHE A 224 3.95 5.29 5.66
C PHE A 224 4.98 4.43 6.40
N LYS A 225 5.97 5.06 7.03
CA LYS A 225 7.07 4.36 7.71
C LYS A 225 6.60 3.44 8.84
N TYR A 226 5.66 3.88 9.68
CA TYR A 226 5.12 3.09 10.79
C TYR A 226 4.21 1.95 10.34
N THR A 227 3.63 2.05 9.14
CA THR A 227 2.74 1.03 8.59
C THR A 227 3.45 0.01 7.70
N CYS A 228 4.69 0.29 7.29
CA CYS A 228 5.47 -0.61 6.44
C CYS A 228 5.81 -1.91 7.17
N PRO A 229 5.50 -3.07 6.59
CA PRO A 229 6.02 -4.33 7.08
C PRO A 229 7.54 -4.40 6.88
N HIS A 230 8.23 -5.15 7.72
CA HIS A 230 9.64 -5.42 7.51
C HIS A 230 9.87 -6.11 6.16
N SER A 231 10.96 -5.76 5.47
CA SER A 231 11.30 -6.37 4.18
C SER A 231 11.37 -7.90 4.27
N ALA A 232 11.83 -8.46 5.39
CA ALA A 232 11.86 -9.90 5.63
C ALA A 232 10.47 -10.54 5.57
N GLU A 233 9.43 -9.88 6.09
CA GLU A 233 8.04 -10.34 6.04
C GLU A 233 7.50 -10.34 4.61
N ILE A 234 7.81 -9.29 3.85
CA ILE A 234 7.44 -9.20 2.43
C ILE A 234 8.10 -10.34 1.66
N LEU A 235 9.40 -10.53 1.83
CA LEU A 235 10.16 -11.55 1.11
C LEU A 235 9.71 -12.97 1.47
N ALA A 236 9.50 -13.26 2.75
CA ALA A 236 9.00 -14.56 3.22
C ALA A 236 7.64 -14.91 2.61
N ALA A 237 6.75 -13.92 2.48
CA ALA A 237 5.44 -14.11 1.89
C ALA A 237 5.48 -14.39 0.37
N TYR A 238 6.43 -13.80 -0.35
CA TYR A 238 6.57 -14.01 -1.79
C TYR A 238 7.40 -15.22 -2.16
N GLN A 239 8.29 -15.70 -1.29
CA GLN A 239 9.19 -16.83 -1.56
C GLN A 239 8.46 -18.07 -2.11
N PRO A 240 7.30 -18.53 -1.58
CA PRO A 240 6.60 -19.71 -2.11
C PRO A 240 6.02 -19.50 -3.52
N ALA A 241 5.79 -18.25 -3.93
CA ALA A 241 5.18 -17.89 -5.21
C ALA A 241 6.21 -17.59 -6.31
N VAL A 242 7.49 -17.47 -5.93
CA VAL A 242 8.59 -17.16 -6.86
C VAL A 242 9.27 -18.45 -7.27
N HIS A 243 9.17 -18.79 -8.55
CA HIS A 243 9.87 -19.97 -9.08
C HIS A 243 11.40 -19.74 -9.13
N PRO A 244 12.22 -20.69 -8.65
CA PRO A 244 13.68 -20.64 -8.77
C PRO A 244 14.11 -20.55 -10.24
N ARG A 245 15.25 -19.89 -10.48
CA ARG A 245 15.88 -19.74 -11.80
C ARG A 245 17.30 -20.21 -11.77
#